data_320eb33dd13ff28764b356d8c38da176
#
_entry.id   320eb33dd13ff28764b356d8c38da176
#
_cell.length_a   1.000
_cell.length_b   1.000
_cell.length_c   1.000
_cell.angle_alpha   90.00
_cell.angle_beta   90.00
_cell.angle_gamma   90.00
#
_symmetry.space_group_name_H-M   'P 1'
#
loop_
_entity.id
_entity.type
_entity.pdbx_description
1 polymer ?
#
loop_
_entity_poly.entity_id
_entity_poly.type
_entity_poly.pdbx_seq_one_letter_code
_entity_poly.pdbx_strand_id
1 'polypeptide(L)'
;RDFCLSRGLGDVYKRQHVGSYAELKTRIDEEIGSINGRYSTMNWTPVCYFYHGFSFEELAAMYFIADIALVTPLRDGMNLVAKEYVAVKQDNPGVLVLSEMAGAAVELTDALLVNPNDTEQIENAICRALEMPFEEQKERMHRMQSIVSVQTVNKWAADFVNEWQEVAHKNKTMLLKKIGSQNMQEIQHQYLHAKKRLILLDYDGTLVPFQKRPEDASPTPQLLDTLQKLTADPLNHVVINSGRDHFTLEKWLGALPISFAAEHGAFYKENGVWHKNVHAQEWSPGLLSILKLFVSKTPRSHLEVKETALAWHYRETDARLGRLRAQQLVNSLISICLKQNLQIMQGNKVIEIKSPEFTKGSEVNRLLLATRYDFILAMGDDTTDDDMFKALPVTAVTVKIGTASESARYNLPVQTDTLPFLQRMTDKSVVKAALKSGLKGQLSSAIDFLKRIINH
;
A
#
# COMPACT_ATOMS: atom_id res chain seq x y z
N ARG A 1 -23.73 -30.80 27.72
CA ARG A 1 -22.87 -30.21 26.67
C ARG A 1 -21.61 -29.70 27.33
N ASP A 2 -20.45 -30.10 26.83
CA ASP A 2 -19.17 -29.86 27.46
C ASP A 2 -18.47 -28.67 26.79
N PHE A 3 -17.99 -27.74 27.63
CA PHE A 3 -17.23 -26.56 27.21
C PHE A 3 -15.74 -26.81 27.36
N CYS A 4 -14.96 -26.57 26.33
CA CYS A 4 -13.50 -26.57 26.39
C CYS A 4 -12.95 -25.18 26.23
N LEU A 5 -12.32 -24.65 27.29
CA LEU A 5 -11.54 -23.40 27.28
C LEU A 5 -10.06 -23.78 27.22
N SER A 6 -9.40 -23.52 26.11
CA SER A 6 -8.01 -23.87 25.92
C SER A 6 -7.15 -22.64 25.63
N ARG A 7 -5.97 -22.57 26.27
CA ARG A 7 -4.85 -21.72 25.87
C ARG A 7 -3.74 -22.62 25.36
N GLY A 8 -3.17 -22.26 24.21
CA GLY A 8 -2.16 -23.08 23.49
C GLY A 8 -1.01 -23.57 24.35
N LEU A 9 -0.61 -24.80 24.11
CA LEU A 9 0.35 -25.62 24.87
C LEU A 9 1.78 -25.02 25.03
N GLY A 10 2.22 -24.13 24.14
CA GLY A 10 3.60 -23.62 24.16
C GLY A 10 3.86 -22.49 25.13
N ASP A 11 2.83 -21.81 25.61
CA ASP A 11 2.96 -20.56 26.35
C ASP A 11 2.99 -20.71 27.87
N VAL A 12 2.45 -21.80 28.41
CA VAL A 12 2.30 -21.99 29.86
C VAL A 12 3.65 -22.10 30.56
N TYR A 13 4.60 -22.82 29.98
CA TYR A 13 5.93 -23.02 30.60
C TYR A 13 6.87 -21.81 30.54
N LYS A 14 6.75 -20.95 29.53
CA LYS A 14 7.64 -19.79 29.35
C LYS A 14 7.24 -18.57 30.17
N ARG A 15 6.00 -18.49 30.66
CA ARG A 15 5.45 -17.29 31.31
C ARG A 15 5.23 -17.42 32.82
N GLN A 16 5.54 -18.57 33.41
CA GLN A 16 5.34 -18.85 34.85
C GLN A 16 6.10 -17.90 35.80
N HIS A 17 7.09 -17.16 35.33
CA HIS A 17 7.91 -16.26 36.16
C HIS A 17 7.57 -14.77 36.00
N VAL A 18 6.49 -14.42 35.29
CA VAL A 18 6.07 -13.00 35.15
C VAL A 18 4.98 -12.72 36.17
N GLY A 19 5.23 -11.78 37.08
CA GLY A 19 4.34 -11.49 38.22
C GLY A 19 2.87 -11.26 37.87
N SER A 20 2.57 -10.59 36.75
CA SER A 20 1.20 -10.36 36.28
C SER A 20 0.44 -11.65 35.93
N TYR A 21 1.13 -12.73 35.55
CA TYR A 21 0.49 -14.02 35.28
C TYR A 21 0.18 -14.79 36.57
N ALA A 22 0.98 -14.64 37.63
CA ALA A 22 0.72 -15.23 38.92
C ALA A 22 -0.55 -14.62 39.55
N GLU A 23 -0.68 -13.30 39.51
CA GLU A 23 -1.88 -12.58 39.98
C GLU A 23 -3.13 -12.99 39.20
N LEU A 24 -3.04 -13.08 37.87
CA LEU A 24 -4.15 -13.53 37.04
C LEU A 24 -4.55 -14.98 37.37
N LYS A 25 -3.55 -15.86 37.58
CA LYS A 25 -3.83 -17.25 38.00
C LYS A 25 -4.60 -17.30 39.32
N THR A 26 -4.13 -16.57 40.34
CA THR A 26 -4.81 -16.52 41.65
C THR A 26 -6.28 -16.09 41.51
N ARG A 27 -6.54 -15.04 40.72
CA ARG A 27 -7.93 -14.59 40.46
C ARG A 27 -8.77 -15.65 39.74
N ILE A 28 -8.19 -16.37 38.77
CA ILE A 28 -8.90 -17.46 38.08
C ILE A 28 -9.22 -18.61 39.07
N ASP A 29 -8.28 -18.99 39.93
CA ASP A 29 -8.47 -20.03 40.95
C ASP A 29 -9.59 -19.63 41.93
N GLU A 30 -9.64 -18.38 42.37
CA GLU A 30 -10.68 -17.83 43.25
C GLU A 30 -12.07 -17.85 42.59
N GLU A 31 -12.16 -17.39 41.36
CA GLU A 31 -13.43 -17.35 40.62
C GLU A 31 -13.97 -18.75 40.33
N ILE A 32 -13.11 -19.68 39.91
CA ILE A 32 -13.47 -21.09 39.68
C ILE A 32 -13.91 -21.72 40.97
N GLY A 33 -13.20 -21.50 42.09
CA GLY A 33 -13.59 -21.96 43.41
C GLY A 33 -14.98 -21.45 43.83
N SER A 34 -15.27 -20.18 43.61
CA SER A 34 -16.55 -19.57 43.88
C SER A 34 -17.70 -20.16 43.04
N ILE A 35 -17.48 -20.31 41.72
CA ILE A 35 -18.46 -20.90 40.81
C ILE A 35 -18.75 -22.34 41.16
N ASN A 36 -17.70 -23.14 41.33
CA ASN A 36 -17.84 -24.54 41.68
C ASN A 36 -18.51 -24.75 43.05
N GLY A 37 -18.14 -23.93 44.07
CA GLY A 37 -18.77 -23.95 45.38
C GLY A 37 -20.28 -23.62 45.36
N ARG A 38 -20.70 -22.79 44.41
CA ARG A 38 -22.13 -22.37 44.29
C ARG A 38 -22.98 -23.37 43.49
N TYR A 39 -22.42 -23.99 42.44
CA TYR A 39 -23.21 -24.69 41.43
C TYR A 39 -22.91 -26.19 41.34
N SER A 40 -21.85 -26.73 41.98
CA SER A 40 -21.57 -28.16 41.96
C SER A 40 -22.66 -28.97 42.68
N THR A 41 -22.87 -30.17 42.17
CA THR A 41 -23.65 -31.21 42.84
C THR A 41 -22.73 -32.39 43.21
N MET A 42 -23.28 -33.45 43.87
CA MET A 42 -22.46 -34.61 44.28
C MET A 42 -21.76 -35.29 43.06
N ASN A 43 -22.36 -35.23 41.88
CA ASN A 43 -21.91 -35.96 40.70
C ASN A 43 -21.53 -35.04 39.51
N TRP A 44 -21.53 -33.73 39.71
CA TRP A 44 -21.26 -32.80 38.61
C TRP A 44 -20.60 -31.53 39.12
N THR A 45 -19.58 -31.05 38.40
CA THR A 45 -18.84 -29.82 38.66
C THR A 45 -18.91 -28.92 37.42
N PRO A 46 -19.37 -27.67 37.53
CA PRO A 46 -19.56 -26.79 36.36
C PRO A 46 -18.25 -26.45 35.64
N VAL A 47 -17.14 -26.29 36.37
CA VAL A 47 -15.86 -25.90 35.77
C VAL A 47 -14.78 -26.88 36.12
N CYS A 48 -14.28 -27.64 35.12
CA CYS A 48 -13.09 -28.48 35.25
C CYS A 48 -11.89 -27.66 34.80
N TYR A 49 -11.00 -27.33 35.72
CA TYR A 49 -9.82 -26.44 35.44
C TYR A 49 -8.53 -27.21 35.53
N PHE A 50 -7.73 -27.08 34.50
CA PHE A 50 -6.43 -27.72 34.39
C PHE A 50 -5.34 -26.67 34.14
N TYR A 51 -4.30 -26.64 34.98
CA TYR A 51 -3.15 -25.76 34.85
C TYR A 51 -1.87 -26.55 34.61
N HIS A 52 -1.91 -27.45 33.62
CA HIS A 52 -0.76 -28.23 33.16
C HIS A 52 -0.88 -28.49 31.64
N GLY A 53 0.20 -28.95 31.03
CA GLY A 53 0.18 -29.37 29.62
C GLY A 53 -0.45 -30.74 29.46
N PHE A 54 -1.09 -30.95 28.32
CA PHE A 54 -1.64 -32.24 27.87
C PHE A 54 -0.79 -32.79 26.73
N SER A 55 -0.81 -34.10 26.54
CA SER A 55 -0.30 -34.70 25.31
C SER A 55 -1.16 -34.29 24.12
N PHE A 56 -0.64 -34.48 22.91
CA PHE A 56 -1.39 -34.17 21.69
C PHE A 56 -2.70 -34.97 21.61
N GLU A 57 -2.64 -36.26 21.98
CA GLU A 57 -3.77 -37.20 21.95
C GLU A 57 -4.86 -36.76 22.93
N GLU A 58 -4.48 -36.41 24.17
CA GLU A 58 -5.42 -35.92 25.20
C GLU A 58 -6.10 -34.62 24.78
N LEU A 59 -5.34 -33.67 24.21
CA LEU A 59 -5.87 -32.41 23.74
C LEU A 59 -6.82 -32.63 22.55
N ALA A 60 -6.43 -33.44 21.59
CA ALA A 60 -7.27 -33.79 20.45
C ALA A 60 -8.58 -34.46 20.90
N ALA A 61 -8.52 -35.39 21.90
CA ALA A 61 -9.70 -35.98 22.47
C ALA A 61 -10.65 -34.94 23.11
N MET A 62 -10.09 -33.98 23.87
CA MET A 62 -10.89 -32.91 24.46
C MET A 62 -11.54 -32.02 23.38
N TYR A 63 -10.83 -31.67 22.32
CA TYR A 63 -11.41 -30.95 21.21
C TYR A 63 -12.51 -31.75 20.49
N PHE A 64 -12.30 -33.05 20.32
CA PHE A 64 -13.26 -33.91 19.65
C PHE A 64 -14.59 -34.01 20.39
N ILE A 65 -14.57 -34.17 21.72
CA ILE A 65 -15.78 -34.31 22.54
C ILE A 65 -16.48 -32.96 22.83
N ALA A 66 -15.74 -31.84 22.80
CA ALA A 66 -16.31 -30.52 23.12
C ALA A 66 -17.36 -30.07 22.08
N ASP A 67 -18.58 -29.79 22.48
CA ASP A 67 -19.64 -29.23 21.61
C ASP A 67 -19.32 -27.80 21.15
N ILE A 68 -18.71 -27.04 22.04
CA ILE A 68 -18.40 -25.60 21.78
C ILE A 68 -16.96 -25.33 22.22
N ALA A 69 -16.18 -24.70 21.34
CA ALA A 69 -14.90 -24.10 21.69
C ALA A 69 -15.07 -22.59 21.85
N LEU A 70 -14.70 -22.07 23.02
CA LEU A 70 -14.68 -20.63 23.31
C LEU A 70 -13.23 -20.12 23.32
N VAL A 71 -12.84 -19.41 22.27
CA VAL A 71 -11.47 -18.91 22.05
C VAL A 71 -11.50 -17.40 21.94
N THR A 72 -11.36 -16.72 23.08
CA THR A 72 -11.58 -15.27 23.20
C THR A 72 -10.32 -14.50 23.66
N PRO A 73 -9.17 -14.62 22.97
CA PRO A 73 -8.01 -13.82 23.32
C PRO A 73 -8.28 -12.33 23.09
N LEU A 74 -7.75 -11.47 23.98
CA LEU A 74 -7.78 -10.02 23.82
C LEU A 74 -6.93 -9.56 22.64
N ARG A 75 -5.85 -10.30 22.33
CA ARG A 75 -4.98 -10.06 21.18
C ARG A 75 -4.16 -11.32 20.90
N ASP A 76 -4.25 -11.83 19.68
CA ASP A 76 -3.47 -12.98 19.23
C ASP A 76 -3.16 -12.83 17.73
N GLY A 77 -1.91 -13.07 17.35
CA GLY A 77 -1.46 -12.90 15.96
C GLY A 77 -2.00 -13.94 14.99
N MET A 78 -2.30 -15.16 15.47
CA MET A 78 -2.81 -16.25 14.64
C MET A 78 -3.94 -17.00 15.38
N ASN A 79 -3.63 -17.66 16.48
CA ASN A 79 -4.42 -18.59 17.27
C ASN A 79 -4.54 -20.00 16.63
N LEU A 80 -3.60 -20.86 16.99
CA LEU A 80 -3.60 -22.25 16.53
C LEU A 80 -4.72 -23.09 17.18
N VAL A 81 -5.11 -22.79 18.43
CA VAL A 81 -6.17 -23.51 19.17
C VAL A 81 -7.47 -23.56 18.38
N ALA A 82 -7.88 -22.41 17.78
CA ALA A 82 -9.07 -22.38 16.94
C ALA A 82 -8.96 -23.29 15.71
N LYS A 83 -7.78 -23.30 15.07
CA LYS A 83 -7.53 -24.17 13.90
C LYS A 83 -7.44 -25.64 14.29
N GLU A 84 -6.84 -25.96 15.43
CA GLU A 84 -6.75 -27.31 15.98
C GLU A 84 -8.14 -27.88 16.28
N TYR A 85 -9.00 -27.10 16.94
CA TYR A 85 -10.39 -27.49 17.19
C TYR A 85 -11.13 -27.82 15.90
N VAL A 86 -11.07 -26.92 14.90
CA VAL A 86 -11.72 -27.12 13.60
C VAL A 86 -11.18 -28.37 12.89
N ALA A 87 -9.86 -28.60 12.92
CA ALA A 87 -9.23 -29.75 12.27
C ALA A 87 -9.64 -31.11 12.89
N VAL A 88 -9.83 -31.14 14.20
CA VAL A 88 -10.18 -32.36 14.93
C VAL A 88 -11.65 -32.77 14.74
N LYS A 89 -12.54 -31.83 14.45
CA LYS A 89 -14.00 -32.08 14.34
C LYS A 89 -14.45 -32.75 13.04
N GLN A 90 -13.66 -33.63 12.43
CA GLN A 90 -13.87 -34.14 11.06
C GLN A 90 -15.31 -34.57 10.73
N ASP A 91 -15.91 -35.42 11.51
CA ASP A 91 -17.29 -35.93 11.29
C ASP A 91 -18.25 -35.60 12.44
N ASN A 92 -17.79 -34.79 13.38
CA ASN A 92 -18.52 -34.43 14.57
C ASN A 92 -18.90 -32.94 14.55
N PRO A 93 -20.17 -32.61 14.82
CA PRO A 93 -20.58 -31.21 14.87
C PRO A 93 -19.91 -30.49 16.04
N GLY A 94 -19.85 -29.18 15.93
CA GLY A 94 -19.34 -28.31 16.98
C GLY A 94 -19.38 -26.85 16.55
N VAL A 95 -19.34 -25.96 17.52
CA VAL A 95 -19.37 -24.52 17.27
C VAL A 95 -18.11 -23.86 17.79
N LEU A 96 -17.49 -23.05 16.96
CA LEU A 96 -16.36 -22.21 17.36
C LEU A 96 -16.89 -20.80 17.65
N VAL A 97 -16.71 -20.34 18.89
CA VAL A 97 -16.86 -18.92 19.28
C VAL A 97 -15.47 -18.33 19.34
N LEU A 98 -15.17 -17.36 18.47
CA LEU A 98 -13.82 -16.86 18.23
C LEU A 98 -13.75 -15.35 18.39
N SER A 99 -12.73 -14.86 19.09
CA SER A 99 -12.44 -13.43 19.18
C SER A 99 -12.11 -12.84 17.81
N GLU A 100 -12.74 -11.73 17.46
CA GLU A 100 -12.38 -10.92 16.28
C GLU A 100 -10.94 -10.35 16.34
N MET A 101 -10.31 -10.37 17.53
CA MET A 101 -8.93 -9.96 17.77
C MET A 101 -7.91 -11.09 17.56
N ALA A 102 -8.36 -12.29 17.20
CA ALA A 102 -7.51 -13.40 16.79
C ALA A 102 -7.25 -13.34 15.28
N GLY A 103 -5.99 -13.55 14.86
CA GLY A 103 -5.64 -13.58 13.43
C GLY A 103 -6.40 -14.65 12.65
N ALA A 104 -6.71 -15.80 13.30
CA ALA A 104 -7.54 -16.86 12.71
C ALA A 104 -8.97 -16.41 12.34
N ALA A 105 -9.50 -15.32 12.92
CA ALA A 105 -10.84 -14.82 12.62
C ALA A 105 -10.98 -14.32 11.17
N VAL A 106 -9.88 -13.92 10.54
CA VAL A 106 -9.86 -13.51 9.12
C VAL A 106 -10.10 -14.71 8.19
N GLU A 107 -9.66 -15.88 8.60
CA GLU A 107 -9.78 -17.13 7.83
C GLU A 107 -11.04 -17.91 8.21
N LEU A 108 -11.33 -18.01 9.51
CA LEU A 108 -12.44 -18.80 10.05
C LEU A 108 -13.72 -17.96 10.20
N THR A 109 -14.21 -17.41 9.09
CA THR A 109 -15.34 -16.46 9.07
C THR A 109 -16.69 -17.11 9.42
N ASP A 110 -16.80 -18.43 9.36
CA ASP A 110 -17.98 -19.20 9.75
C ASP A 110 -18.05 -19.47 11.28
N ALA A 111 -17.04 -19.08 12.06
CA ALA A 111 -17.10 -19.04 13.51
C ALA A 111 -18.11 -17.96 13.98
N LEU A 112 -18.60 -18.09 15.21
CA LEU A 112 -19.31 -17.00 15.87
C LEU A 112 -18.28 -15.99 16.37
N LEU A 113 -18.10 -14.90 15.61
CA LEU A 113 -17.12 -13.86 15.93
C LEU A 113 -17.67 -12.95 17.04
N VAL A 114 -16.84 -12.70 18.05
CA VAL A 114 -17.19 -11.89 19.21
C VAL A 114 -16.08 -10.89 19.56
N ASN A 115 -16.48 -9.74 20.09
CA ASN A 115 -15.54 -8.83 20.73
C ASN A 115 -15.17 -9.39 22.12
N PRO A 116 -13.90 -9.68 22.42
CA PRO A 116 -13.49 -10.29 23.70
C PRO A 116 -13.67 -9.36 24.91
N ASN A 117 -13.95 -8.07 24.70
CA ASN A 117 -14.24 -7.11 25.76
C ASN A 117 -15.76 -6.91 25.99
N ASP A 118 -16.61 -7.53 25.18
CA ASP A 118 -18.06 -7.42 25.25
C ASP A 118 -18.65 -8.72 25.81
N THR A 119 -18.93 -8.71 27.12
CA THR A 119 -19.44 -9.88 27.84
C THR A 119 -20.83 -10.29 27.36
N GLU A 120 -21.70 -9.32 27.02
CA GLU A 120 -23.04 -9.56 26.52
C GLU A 120 -22.99 -10.25 25.14
N GLN A 121 -22.10 -9.80 24.27
CA GLN A 121 -21.91 -10.44 22.96
C GLN A 121 -21.38 -11.87 23.10
N ILE A 122 -20.47 -12.13 24.06
CA ILE A 122 -19.96 -13.49 24.35
C ILE A 122 -21.09 -14.38 24.88
N GLU A 123 -21.89 -13.89 25.81
CA GLU A 123 -23.06 -14.60 26.36
C GLU A 123 -24.04 -14.99 25.25
N ASN A 124 -24.44 -14.02 24.42
CA ASN A 124 -25.34 -14.23 23.30
C ASN A 124 -24.78 -15.25 22.29
N ALA A 125 -23.47 -15.21 22.03
CA ALA A 125 -22.82 -16.17 21.14
C ALA A 125 -22.82 -17.59 21.73
N ILE A 126 -22.63 -17.74 23.04
CA ILE A 126 -22.70 -19.03 23.72
C ILE A 126 -24.15 -19.57 23.68
N CYS A 127 -25.15 -18.75 24.00
CA CYS A 127 -26.56 -19.13 23.91
C CYS A 127 -26.92 -19.58 22.47
N ARG A 128 -26.52 -18.79 21.46
CA ARG A 128 -26.72 -19.15 20.07
C ARG A 128 -26.02 -20.46 19.69
N ALA A 129 -24.81 -20.71 20.18
CA ALA A 129 -24.08 -21.94 19.92
C ALA A 129 -24.77 -23.17 20.53
N LEU A 130 -25.37 -23.01 21.73
CA LEU A 130 -26.12 -24.06 22.40
C LEU A 130 -27.44 -24.41 21.69
N GLU A 131 -28.08 -23.46 21.07
CA GLU A 131 -29.35 -23.59 20.36
C GLU A 131 -29.18 -23.89 18.86
N MET A 132 -27.94 -23.84 18.34
CA MET A 132 -27.67 -24.00 16.92
C MET A 132 -28.09 -25.37 16.41
N PRO A 133 -28.90 -25.46 15.33
CA PRO A 133 -29.29 -26.73 14.71
C PRO A 133 -28.07 -27.56 14.28
N PHE A 134 -28.16 -28.85 14.38
CA PHE A 134 -27.08 -29.79 14.03
C PHE A 134 -26.56 -29.58 12.59
N GLU A 135 -27.47 -29.39 11.63
CA GLU A 135 -27.10 -29.19 10.23
C GLU A 135 -26.34 -27.87 10.02
N GLU A 136 -26.71 -26.78 10.72
CA GLU A 136 -25.97 -25.53 10.69
C GLU A 136 -24.58 -25.67 11.28
N GLN A 137 -24.42 -26.36 12.41
CA GLN A 137 -23.13 -26.65 13.01
C GLN A 137 -22.21 -27.39 12.02
N LYS A 138 -22.75 -28.44 11.39
CA LYS A 138 -22.02 -29.28 10.43
C LYS A 138 -21.60 -28.48 9.20
N GLU A 139 -22.48 -27.67 8.65
CA GLU A 139 -22.20 -26.85 7.48
C GLU A 139 -21.11 -25.80 7.75
N ARG A 140 -21.21 -25.08 8.87
CA ARG A 140 -20.20 -24.10 9.30
C ARG A 140 -18.84 -24.78 9.52
N MET A 141 -18.83 -25.92 10.24
CA MET A 141 -17.60 -26.66 10.52
C MET A 141 -16.95 -27.14 9.23
N HIS A 142 -17.70 -27.68 8.27
CA HIS A 142 -17.19 -28.13 7.00
C HIS A 142 -16.55 -27.01 6.17
N ARG A 143 -17.17 -25.81 6.15
CA ARG A 143 -16.58 -24.65 5.48
C ARG A 143 -15.25 -24.22 6.12
N MET A 144 -15.17 -24.17 7.44
CA MET A 144 -13.93 -23.86 8.15
C MET A 144 -12.85 -24.93 7.93
N GLN A 145 -13.21 -26.22 7.92
CA GLN A 145 -12.29 -27.33 7.63
C GLN A 145 -11.71 -27.25 6.22
N SER A 146 -12.51 -26.85 5.24
CA SER A 146 -12.04 -26.64 3.87
C SER A 146 -10.94 -25.60 3.79
N ILE A 147 -11.03 -24.54 4.61
CA ILE A 147 -10.00 -23.50 4.69
C ILE A 147 -8.75 -24.04 5.40
N VAL A 148 -8.92 -24.69 6.57
CA VAL A 148 -7.78 -25.19 7.36
C VAL A 148 -7.01 -26.27 6.60
N SER A 149 -7.68 -27.13 5.83
CA SER A 149 -7.03 -28.19 5.04
C SER A 149 -6.12 -27.65 3.93
N VAL A 150 -6.42 -26.48 3.39
CA VAL A 150 -5.62 -25.80 2.34
C VAL A 150 -4.51 -24.94 2.94
N GLN A 151 -4.78 -24.28 4.06
CA GLN A 151 -3.83 -23.38 4.73
C GLN A 151 -2.85 -24.14 5.65
N THR A 152 -2.11 -25.07 5.05
CA THR A 152 -1.10 -25.87 5.76
C THR A 152 0.17 -25.09 6.05
N VAL A 153 1.01 -25.61 6.98
CA VAL A 153 2.34 -25.05 7.27
C VAL A 153 3.23 -25.03 6.03
N ASN A 154 3.11 -26.00 5.15
CA ASN A 154 3.86 -26.07 3.90
C ASN A 154 3.45 -24.95 2.93
N LYS A 155 2.14 -24.70 2.81
CA LYS A 155 1.65 -23.57 2.02
C LYS A 155 2.10 -22.24 2.59
N TRP A 156 1.96 -22.04 3.90
CA TRP A 156 2.44 -20.81 4.57
C TRP A 156 3.93 -20.58 4.32
N ALA A 157 4.75 -21.64 4.46
CA ALA A 157 6.19 -21.54 4.20
C ALA A 157 6.50 -21.22 2.73
N ALA A 158 5.76 -21.82 1.80
CA ALA A 158 5.90 -21.55 0.37
C ALA A 158 5.51 -20.09 0.04
N ASP A 159 4.38 -19.63 0.55
CA ASP A 159 3.90 -18.25 0.35
C ASP A 159 4.91 -17.24 0.92
N PHE A 160 5.44 -17.51 2.13
CA PHE A 160 6.49 -16.67 2.75
C PHE A 160 7.77 -16.60 1.90
N VAL A 161 8.25 -17.75 1.40
CA VAL A 161 9.46 -17.82 0.57
C VAL A 161 9.23 -17.09 -0.75
N ASN A 162 8.06 -17.26 -1.38
CA ASN A 162 7.72 -16.58 -2.62
C ASN A 162 7.69 -15.06 -2.42
N GLU A 163 7.02 -14.57 -1.38
CA GLU A 163 6.97 -13.15 -1.06
C GLU A 163 8.38 -12.57 -0.77
N TRP A 164 9.19 -13.33 -0.01
CA TRP A 164 10.58 -12.95 0.23
C TRP A 164 11.41 -12.87 -1.06
N GLN A 165 11.24 -13.83 -2.00
CA GLN A 165 11.90 -13.81 -3.29
C GLN A 165 11.47 -12.62 -4.15
N GLU A 166 10.17 -12.28 -4.15
CA GLU A 166 9.66 -11.09 -4.84
C GLU A 166 10.27 -9.80 -4.29
N VAL A 167 10.32 -9.65 -2.96
CA VAL A 167 10.96 -8.50 -2.30
C VAL A 167 12.45 -8.43 -2.63
N ALA A 168 13.15 -9.57 -2.60
CA ALA A 168 14.57 -9.63 -2.96
C ALA A 168 14.81 -9.26 -4.43
N HIS A 169 13.93 -9.72 -5.33
CA HIS A 169 13.98 -9.36 -6.75
C HIS A 169 13.74 -7.86 -6.97
N LYS A 170 12.71 -7.29 -6.33
CA LYS A 170 12.43 -5.84 -6.37
C LYS A 170 13.60 -5.01 -5.87
N ASN A 171 14.23 -5.41 -4.77
CA ASN A 171 15.41 -4.74 -4.23
C ASN A 171 16.61 -4.82 -5.19
N LYS A 172 16.84 -5.98 -5.80
CA LYS A 172 17.90 -6.16 -6.83
C LYS A 172 17.63 -5.29 -8.06
N THR A 173 16.40 -5.24 -8.53
CA THR A 173 15.99 -4.40 -9.66
C THR A 173 16.19 -2.92 -9.34
N MET A 174 15.87 -2.48 -8.11
CA MET A 174 16.11 -1.11 -7.65
C MET A 174 17.61 -0.76 -7.72
N LEU A 175 18.48 -1.65 -7.25
CA LEU A 175 19.93 -1.42 -7.31
C LEU A 175 20.45 -1.33 -8.74
N LEU A 176 19.96 -2.16 -9.65
CA LEU A 176 20.37 -2.17 -11.07
C LEU A 176 19.88 -0.91 -11.81
N LYS A 177 18.69 -0.39 -11.48
CA LYS A 177 18.11 0.81 -12.10
C LYS A 177 18.58 2.11 -11.45
N LYS A 178 19.33 2.06 -10.36
CA LYS A 178 19.84 3.26 -9.68
C LYS A 178 20.73 4.07 -10.62
N ILE A 179 20.47 5.38 -10.66
CA ILE A 179 21.27 6.29 -11.48
C ILE A 179 22.67 6.43 -10.87
N GLY A 180 23.65 5.83 -11.54
CA GLY A 180 25.06 6.01 -11.24
C GLY A 180 25.68 7.19 -12.00
N SER A 181 26.97 7.46 -11.75
CA SER A 181 27.69 8.56 -12.41
C SER A 181 27.73 8.41 -13.94
N GLN A 182 27.86 7.20 -14.44
CA GLN A 182 27.90 6.93 -15.89
C GLN A 182 26.53 7.18 -16.54
N ASN A 183 25.45 6.66 -15.94
CA ASN A 183 24.09 6.91 -16.44
C ASN A 183 23.76 8.40 -16.41
N MET A 184 24.19 9.11 -15.36
CA MET A 184 23.98 10.55 -15.24
C MET A 184 24.70 11.33 -16.34
N GLN A 185 25.95 10.95 -16.69
CA GLN A 185 26.69 11.56 -17.80
C GLN A 185 26.01 11.30 -19.15
N GLU A 186 25.51 10.09 -19.38
CA GLU A 186 24.77 9.74 -20.59
C GLU A 186 23.47 10.56 -20.72
N ILE A 187 22.67 10.62 -19.65
CA ILE A 187 21.44 11.42 -19.62
C ILE A 187 21.74 12.90 -19.87
N GLN A 188 22.78 13.44 -19.24
CA GLN A 188 23.20 14.83 -19.43
C GLN A 188 23.66 15.09 -20.87
N HIS A 189 24.42 14.14 -21.45
CA HIS A 189 24.86 14.24 -22.84
C HIS A 189 23.66 14.27 -23.80
N GLN A 190 22.71 13.33 -23.64
CA GLN A 190 21.47 13.28 -24.44
C GLN A 190 20.69 14.60 -24.32
N TYR A 191 20.49 15.08 -23.08
CA TYR A 191 19.79 16.33 -22.80
C TYR A 191 20.44 17.53 -23.52
N LEU A 192 21.76 17.69 -23.41
CA LEU A 192 22.46 18.88 -23.95
C LEU A 192 22.53 18.89 -25.47
N HIS A 193 22.51 17.75 -26.14
CA HIS A 193 22.55 17.65 -27.61
C HIS A 193 21.17 17.72 -28.27
N ALA A 194 20.10 17.53 -27.51
CA ALA A 194 18.73 17.57 -28.02
C ALA A 194 18.30 19.02 -28.32
N LYS A 195 17.60 19.21 -29.44
CA LYS A 195 17.08 20.49 -29.89
C LYS A 195 15.65 20.76 -29.44
N LYS A 196 14.92 19.72 -29.07
CA LYS A 196 13.56 19.83 -28.55
C LYS A 196 13.34 18.78 -27.46
N ARG A 197 13.08 19.25 -26.24
CA ARG A 197 13.06 18.41 -25.05
C ARG A 197 11.70 18.47 -24.35
N LEU A 198 11.16 17.31 -23.99
CA LEU A 198 9.97 17.18 -23.14
C LEU A 198 10.41 16.75 -21.74
N ILE A 199 9.98 17.49 -20.72
CA ILE A 199 10.27 17.23 -19.32
C ILE A 199 8.93 17.06 -18.59
N LEU A 200 8.52 15.82 -18.34
CA LEU A 200 7.29 15.44 -17.66
C LEU A 200 7.60 15.17 -16.20
N LEU A 201 7.02 15.94 -15.30
CA LEU A 201 7.28 15.85 -13.86
C LEU A 201 5.96 15.66 -13.13
N ASP A 202 5.88 14.59 -12.34
CA ASP A 202 4.86 14.51 -11.30
C ASP A 202 5.21 15.45 -10.15
N TYR A 203 4.23 15.81 -9.32
CA TYR A 203 4.39 16.79 -8.26
C TYR A 203 4.57 16.16 -6.88
N ASP A 204 3.55 15.44 -6.37
CA ASP A 204 3.52 14.89 -5.02
C ASP A 204 4.34 13.59 -4.91
N GLY A 205 5.28 13.51 -3.98
CA GLY A 205 6.20 12.37 -3.88
C GLY A 205 7.37 12.43 -4.86
N THR A 206 7.31 13.31 -5.86
CA THR A 206 8.32 13.49 -6.90
C THR A 206 9.07 14.81 -6.74
N LEU A 207 8.42 15.95 -6.94
CA LEU A 207 9.04 17.27 -6.76
C LEU A 207 9.01 17.74 -5.32
N VAL A 208 7.96 17.40 -4.58
CA VAL A 208 7.81 17.68 -3.15
C VAL A 208 7.56 16.38 -2.37
N PRO A 209 8.02 16.29 -1.12
CA PRO A 209 7.70 15.13 -0.29
C PRO A 209 6.22 15.12 0.07
N PHE A 210 5.67 13.93 0.33
CA PHE A 210 4.31 13.80 0.83
C PHE A 210 4.12 14.55 2.14
N GLN A 211 3.07 15.36 2.22
CA GLN A 211 2.66 16.09 3.42
C GLN A 211 1.45 15.41 4.09
N LYS A 212 1.20 15.77 5.35
CA LYS A 212 0.00 15.29 6.05
C LYS A 212 -1.28 15.82 5.41
N ARG A 213 -1.28 17.10 5.06
CA ARG A 213 -2.38 17.77 4.38
C ARG A 213 -1.98 18.17 2.96
N PRO A 214 -2.86 18.05 1.98
CA PRO A 214 -2.57 18.43 0.60
C PRO A 214 -2.11 19.88 0.44
N GLU A 215 -2.68 20.80 1.21
CA GLU A 215 -2.35 22.24 1.19
C GLU A 215 -0.92 22.55 1.69
N ASP A 216 -0.33 21.69 2.52
CA ASP A 216 1.02 21.88 3.08
C ASP A 216 2.13 21.54 2.07
N ALA A 217 1.80 20.92 0.94
CA ALA A 217 2.76 20.52 -0.08
C ALA A 217 3.06 21.66 -1.06
N SER A 218 3.12 22.91 -0.58
CA SER A 218 3.48 24.07 -1.38
C SER A 218 4.93 23.99 -1.89
N PRO A 219 5.26 24.59 -3.06
CA PRO A 219 6.60 24.53 -3.61
C PRO A 219 7.60 25.30 -2.74
N THR A 220 8.77 24.68 -2.53
CA THR A 220 9.88 25.33 -1.84
C THR A 220 10.57 26.37 -2.75
N PRO A 221 11.27 27.37 -2.18
CA PRO A 221 12.06 28.32 -2.98
C PRO A 221 13.07 27.63 -3.90
N GLN A 222 13.67 26.52 -3.43
CA GLN A 222 14.63 25.74 -4.22
C GLN A 222 13.96 25.05 -5.41
N LEU A 223 12.73 24.53 -5.25
CA LEU A 223 11.96 23.95 -6.34
C LEU A 223 11.62 25.02 -7.38
N LEU A 224 11.14 26.18 -6.93
CA LEU A 224 10.80 27.30 -7.83
C LEU A 224 12.02 27.77 -8.64
N ASP A 225 13.19 27.93 -8.02
CA ASP A 225 14.45 28.28 -8.70
C ASP A 225 14.84 27.19 -9.74
N THR A 226 14.70 25.92 -9.38
CA THR A 226 15.01 24.81 -10.30
C THR A 226 14.08 24.81 -11.51
N LEU A 227 12.76 24.95 -11.29
CA LEU A 227 11.78 25.03 -12.38
C LEU A 227 11.98 26.27 -13.24
N GLN A 228 12.29 27.43 -12.64
CA GLN A 228 12.59 28.65 -13.36
C GLN A 228 13.82 28.49 -14.29
N LYS A 229 14.87 27.82 -13.81
CA LYS A 229 16.06 27.51 -14.63
C LYS A 229 15.75 26.57 -15.77
N LEU A 230 14.90 25.53 -15.51
CA LEU A 230 14.47 24.59 -16.53
C LEU A 230 13.66 25.29 -17.64
N THR A 231 12.74 26.15 -17.27
CA THR A 231 11.84 26.84 -18.20
C THR A 231 12.51 28.04 -18.91
N ALA A 232 13.62 28.53 -18.38
CA ALA A 232 14.42 29.59 -19.03
C ALA A 232 15.12 29.11 -20.31
N ASP A 233 15.32 27.80 -20.49
CA ASP A 233 15.84 27.25 -21.76
C ASP A 233 14.67 26.99 -22.72
N PRO A 234 14.58 27.74 -23.84
CA PRO A 234 13.46 27.64 -24.78
C PRO A 234 13.36 26.31 -25.52
N LEU A 235 14.39 25.48 -25.42
CA LEU A 235 14.38 24.13 -25.99
C LEU A 235 13.61 23.15 -25.09
N ASN A 236 13.29 23.51 -23.85
CA ASN A 236 12.58 22.68 -22.90
C ASN A 236 11.06 22.97 -22.94
N HIS A 237 10.28 21.94 -23.14
CA HIS A 237 8.85 21.92 -22.83
C HIS A 237 8.67 21.24 -21.49
N VAL A 238 8.43 22.02 -20.43
CA VAL A 238 8.23 21.50 -19.07
C VAL A 238 6.74 21.35 -18.81
N VAL A 239 6.33 20.15 -18.39
CA VAL A 239 4.95 19.80 -18.10
C VAL A 239 4.86 19.20 -16.70
N ILE A 240 4.04 19.78 -15.84
CA ILE A 240 3.66 19.18 -14.56
C ILE A 240 2.42 18.30 -14.79
N ASN A 241 2.56 16.98 -14.59
CA ASN A 241 1.49 16.00 -14.80
C ASN A 241 1.08 15.38 -13.46
N SER A 242 0.04 15.90 -12.83
CA SER A 242 -0.33 15.65 -11.45
C SER A 242 -1.81 15.30 -11.26
N GLY A 243 -2.10 14.58 -10.17
CA GLY A 243 -3.49 14.37 -9.70
C GLY A 243 -4.08 15.57 -8.96
N ARG A 244 -3.31 16.63 -8.75
CA ARG A 244 -3.80 17.87 -8.11
C ARG A 244 -4.78 18.61 -8.98
N ASP A 245 -5.68 19.34 -8.33
CA ASP A 245 -6.61 20.23 -9.00
C ASP A 245 -5.88 21.39 -9.69
N HIS A 246 -6.48 21.90 -10.74
CA HIS A 246 -5.87 22.93 -11.60
C HIS A 246 -5.77 24.30 -10.90
N PHE A 247 -6.66 24.64 -9.95
CA PHE A 247 -6.58 25.91 -9.20
C PHE A 247 -5.36 25.94 -8.29
N THR A 248 -5.08 24.81 -7.60
CA THR A 248 -3.90 24.69 -6.74
C THR A 248 -2.61 24.78 -7.55
N LEU A 249 -2.51 24.09 -8.69
CA LEU A 249 -1.32 24.18 -9.56
C LEU A 249 -1.13 25.59 -10.12
N GLU A 250 -2.21 26.26 -10.55
CA GLU A 250 -2.16 27.64 -11.02
C GLU A 250 -1.68 28.59 -9.92
N LYS A 251 -2.22 28.48 -8.71
CA LYS A 251 -1.81 29.30 -7.56
C LYS A 251 -0.33 29.15 -7.21
N TRP A 252 0.20 27.93 -7.32
CA TRP A 252 1.56 27.64 -6.87
C TRP A 252 2.64 27.88 -7.94
N LEU A 253 2.34 27.54 -9.18
CA LEU A 253 3.33 27.47 -10.26
C LEU A 253 2.91 28.27 -11.50
N GLY A 254 1.72 28.87 -11.52
CA GLY A 254 1.16 29.53 -12.68
C GLY A 254 1.94 30.77 -13.16
N ALA A 255 2.82 31.31 -12.31
CA ALA A 255 3.74 32.41 -12.69
C ALA A 255 4.92 31.96 -13.58
N LEU A 256 5.18 30.63 -13.64
CA LEU A 256 6.24 30.05 -14.47
C LEU A 256 5.68 29.67 -15.84
N PRO A 257 6.49 29.69 -16.91
CA PRO A 257 6.07 29.27 -18.25
C PRO A 257 6.08 27.75 -18.36
N ILE A 258 5.21 27.10 -17.59
CA ILE A 258 5.04 25.64 -17.48
C ILE A 258 3.70 25.27 -18.09
N SER A 259 3.66 24.17 -18.82
CA SER A 259 2.41 23.47 -19.18
C SER A 259 1.97 22.57 -18.03
N PHE A 260 0.66 22.41 -17.87
CA PHE A 260 0.10 21.59 -16.81
C PHE A 260 -0.83 20.52 -17.38
N ALA A 261 -0.81 19.35 -16.76
CA ALA A 261 -1.87 18.35 -16.82
C ALA A 261 -2.33 18.09 -15.39
N ALA A 262 -3.49 18.63 -15.05
CA ALA A 262 -4.11 18.53 -13.72
C ALA A 262 -5.17 17.44 -13.72
N GLU A 263 -5.47 16.90 -12.53
CA GLU A 263 -6.45 15.81 -12.34
C GLU A 263 -6.21 14.67 -13.35
N HIS A 264 -4.92 14.26 -13.46
CA HIS A 264 -4.46 13.18 -14.36
C HIS A 264 -4.72 13.45 -15.85
N GLY A 265 -4.80 14.70 -16.29
CA GLY A 265 -5.04 15.08 -17.68
C GLY A 265 -6.49 15.46 -18.01
N ALA A 266 -7.37 15.48 -17.02
CA ALA A 266 -8.73 15.99 -17.18
C ALA A 266 -8.75 17.49 -17.51
N PHE A 267 -7.79 18.23 -16.99
CA PHE A 267 -7.50 19.62 -17.33
C PHE A 267 -6.06 19.74 -17.80
N TYR A 268 -5.84 20.54 -18.84
CA TYR A 268 -4.47 20.87 -19.26
C TYR A 268 -4.34 22.36 -19.56
N LYS A 269 -3.15 22.91 -19.30
CA LYS A 269 -2.79 24.30 -19.63
C LYS A 269 -1.68 24.30 -20.67
N GLU A 270 -1.94 24.93 -21.77
CA GLU A 270 -0.98 25.08 -22.86
C GLU A 270 -1.00 26.55 -23.33
N ASN A 271 0.16 27.14 -23.58
CA ASN A 271 0.30 28.53 -23.97
C ASN A 271 -0.43 29.55 -23.06
N GLY A 272 -0.48 29.23 -21.74
CA GLY A 272 -1.14 30.07 -20.73
C GLY A 272 -2.66 29.91 -20.63
N VAL A 273 -3.30 29.07 -21.46
CA VAL A 273 -4.75 28.85 -21.49
C VAL A 273 -5.10 27.50 -20.93
N TRP A 274 -6.05 27.45 -20.00
CA TRP A 274 -6.61 26.20 -19.49
C TRP A 274 -7.66 25.63 -20.43
N HIS A 275 -7.56 24.34 -20.69
CA HIS A 275 -8.50 23.54 -21.46
C HIS A 275 -9.06 22.43 -20.59
N LYS A 276 -10.31 22.07 -20.82
CA LYS A 276 -11.00 20.98 -20.13
C LYS A 276 -11.27 19.86 -21.11
N ASN A 277 -10.75 18.66 -20.82
CA ASN A 277 -10.94 17.46 -21.65
C ASN A 277 -12.21 16.68 -21.29
N VAL A 278 -12.84 16.98 -20.16
CA VAL A 278 -13.97 16.20 -19.63
C VAL A 278 -15.22 17.05 -19.47
N HIS A 279 -16.37 16.38 -19.56
CA HIS A 279 -17.60 16.90 -18.99
C HIS A 279 -17.56 16.68 -17.46
N ALA A 280 -18.14 17.62 -16.69
CA ALA A 280 -18.25 17.47 -15.25
C ALA A 280 -18.92 16.13 -14.91
N GLN A 281 -18.29 15.36 -14.02
CA GLN A 281 -18.84 14.07 -13.60
C GLN A 281 -19.95 14.30 -12.58
N GLU A 282 -21.16 13.87 -12.88
CA GLU A 282 -22.23 13.83 -11.90
C GLU A 282 -22.06 12.60 -10.99
N TRP A 283 -21.82 12.88 -9.70
CA TRP A 283 -21.63 11.82 -8.72
C TRP A 283 -22.96 11.29 -8.22
N SER A 284 -23.18 9.99 -8.33
CA SER A 284 -24.43 9.39 -7.86
C SER A 284 -24.59 9.54 -6.35
N PRO A 285 -25.82 9.82 -5.85
CA PRO A 285 -26.08 9.92 -4.41
C PRO A 285 -25.65 8.69 -3.61
N GLY A 286 -25.79 7.50 -4.18
CA GLY A 286 -25.40 6.24 -3.57
C GLY A 286 -23.88 6.15 -3.34
N LEU A 287 -23.07 6.56 -4.32
CA LEU A 287 -21.62 6.61 -4.21
C LEU A 287 -21.17 7.58 -3.12
N LEU A 288 -21.72 8.80 -3.12
CA LEU A 288 -21.42 9.81 -2.10
C LEU A 288 -21.83 9.36 -0.69
N SER A 289 -22.96 8.66 -0.57
CA SER A 289 -23.44 8.14 0.73
C SER A 289 -22.49 7.10 1.32
N ILE A 290 -21.96 6.19 0.49
CA ILE A 290 -20.96 5.20 0.93
C ILE A 290 -19.69 5.93 1.41
N LEU A 291 -19.16 6.85 0.63
CA LEU A 291 -17.94 7.59 1.01
C LEU A 291 -18.12 8.39 2.30
N LYS A 292 -19.25 9.09 2.45
CA LYS A 292 -19.57 9.82 3.69
C LYS A 292 -19.71 8.90 4.90
N LEU A 293 -20.28 7.70 4.71
CA LEU A 293 -20.36 6.69 5.76
C LEU A 293 -18.97 6.22 6.20
N PHE A 294 -18.04 6.02 5.26
CA PHE A 294 -16.67 5.65 5.61
C PHE A 294 -15.91 6.79 6.30
N VAL A 295 -16.14 8.04 5.91
CA VAL A 295 -15.61 9.20 6.64
C VAL A 295 -16.10 9.20 8.08
N SER A 296 -17.40 9.01 8.33
CA SER A 296 -17.96 9.02 9.70
C SER A 296 -17.45 7.86 10.58
N LYS A 297 -17.11 6.70 9.97
CA LYS A 297 -16.59 5.51 10.67
C LYS A 297 -15.07 5.46 10.79
N THR A 298 -14.35 6.44 10.23
CA THR A 298 -12.89 6.44 10.19
C THR A 298 -12.36 7.79 10.70
N PRO A 299 -12.00 7.87 11.98
CA PRO A 299 -11.49 9.11 12.58
C PRO A 299 -10.32 9.69 11.78
N ARG A 300 -10.31 11.02 11.59
CA ARG A 300 -9.29 11.77 10.85
C ARG A 300 -9.18 11.43 9.36
N SER A 301 -10.17 10.76 8.78
CA SER A 301 -10.32 10.67 7.33
C SER A 301 -11.22 11.78 6.82
N HIS A 302 -11.06 12.15 5.56
CA HIS A 302 -11.92 13.14 4.91
C HIS A 302 -12.15 12.79 3.44
N LEU A 303 -13.22 13.32 2.88
CA LEU A 303 -13.58 13.19 1.47
C LEU A 303 -13.30 14.52 0.78
N GLU A 304 -12.44 14.49 -0.22
CA GLU A 304 -12.24 15.57 -1.19
C GLU A 304 -13.10 15.30 -2.42
N VAL A 305 -13.93 16.27 -2.80
CA VAL A 305 -14.77 16.20 -3.99
C VAL A 305 -14.17 17.14 -5.02
N LYS A 306 -13.54 16.56 -6.05
CA LYS A 306 -13.02 17.26 -7.21
C LYS A 306 -14.06 17.28 -8.33
N GLU A 307 -13.82 18.07 -9.35
CA GLU A 307 -14.72 18.14 -10.51
C GLU A 307 -14.75 16.80 -11.27
N THR A 308 -13.65 16.07 -11.31
CA THR A 308 -13.47 14.83 -12.11
C THR A 308 -13.16 13.60 -11.28
N ALA A 309 -12.98 13.73 -9.96
CA ALA A 309 -12.62 12.66 -9.06
C ALA A 309 -13.22 12.85 -7.65
N LEU A 310 -13.40 11.72 -6.94
CA LEU A 310 -13.67 11.68 -5.51
C LEU A 310 -12.47 11.04 -4.81
N ALA A 311 -11.88 11.69 -3.82
CA ALA A 311 -10.73 11.17 -3.12
C ALA A 311 -11.03 11.04 -1.61
N TRP A 312 -10.98 9.81 -1.10
CA TRP A 312 -11.08 9.53 0.33
C TRP A 312 -9.68 9.41 0.93
N HIS A 313 -9.30 10.39 1.73
CA HIS A 313 -8.01 10.48 2.39
C HIS A 313 -8.05 9.88 3.78
N TYR A 314 -7.08 8.99 4.12
CA TYR A 314 -6.96 8.36 5.44
C TYR A 314 -5.53 8.41 6.00
N ARG A 315 -4.73 9.39 5.56
CA ARG A 315 -3.32 9.51 5.94
C ARG A 315 -3.13 9.82 7.43
N GLU A 316 -4.05 10.57 8.03
CA GLU A 316 -4.01 10.92 9.45
C GLU A 316 -4.66 9.85 10.36
N THR A 317 -5.32 8.86 9.77
CA THR A 317 -5.94 7.74 10.48
C THR A 317 -4.87 6.79 11.02
N ASP A 318 -5.18 6.08 12.12
CA ASP A 318 -4.36 4.96 12.58
C ASP A 318 -4.03 4.01 11.43
N ALA A 319 -2.77 3.60 11.32
CA ALA A 319 -2.29 2.88 10.13
C ALA A 319 -2.96 1.51 9.92
N ARG A 320 -3.38 0.84 11.01
CA ARG A 320 -4.06 -0.47 10.94
C ARG A 320 -5.52 -0.28 10.56
N LEU A 321 -6.20 0.63 11.26
CA LEU A 321 -7.60 0.97 10.97
C LEU A 321 -7.76 1.51 9.54
N GLY A 322 -6.86 2.40 9.12
CA GLY A 322 -6.89 2.98 7.77
C GLY A 322 -6.77 1.93 6.66
N ARG A 323 -5.85 0.96 6.79
CA ARG A 323 -5.72 -0.14 5.81
C ARG A 323 -6.98 -1.02 5.77
N LEU A 324 -7.51 -1.40 6.93
CA LEU A 324 -8.74 -2.20 7.01
C LEU A 324 -9.92 -1.47 6.34
N ARG A 325 -10.11 -0.20 6.67
CA ARG A 325 -11.20 0.61 6.11
C ARG A 325 -11.02 0.85 4.60
N ALA A 326 -9.79 1.05 4.13
CA ALA A 326 -9.51 1.16 2.71
C ALA A 326 -9.93 -0.10 1.94
N GLN A 327 -9.57 -1.29 2.46
CA GLN A 327 -9.98 -2.55 1.85
C GLN A 327 -11.50 -2.72 1.82
N GLN A 328 -12.17 -2.42 2.94
CA GLN A 328 -13.63 -2.48 3.04
C GLN A 328 -14.31 -1.49 2.09
N LEU A 329 -13.78 -0.27 1.99
CA LEU A 329 -14.31 0.75 1.09
C LEU A 329 -14.20 0.30 -0.37
N VAL A 330 -13.02 -0.18 -0.79
CA VAL A 330 -12.82 -0.69 -2.16
C VAL A 330 -13.82 -1.77 -2.48
N ASN A 331 -13.99 -2.77 -1.60
CA ASN A 331 -14.95 -3.87 -1.79
C ASN A 331 -16.39 -3.35 -1.93
N SER A 332 -16.75 -2.34 -1.13
CA SER A 332 -18.10 -1.74 -1.18
C SER A 332 -18.35 -0.91 -2.45
N LEU A 333 -17.29 -0.39 -3.08
CA LEU A 333 -17.38 0.48 -4.24
C LEU A 333 -17.35 -0.27 -5.58
N ILE A 334 -16.77 -1.48 -5.65
CA ILE A 334 -16.56 -2.23 -6.90
C ILE A 334 -17.83 -2.30 -7.74
N SER A 335 -18.94 -2.76 -7.16
CA SER A 335 -20.19 -2.98 -7.86
C SER A 335 -20.81 -1.67 -8.41
N ILE A 336 -20.72 -0.58 -7.66
CA ILE A 336 -21.23 0.74 -8.04
C ILE A 336 -20.34 1.36 -9.13
N CYS A 337 -19.02 1.30 -8.96
CA CYS A 337 -18.08 1.86 -9.91
C CYS A 337 -18.13 1.15 -11.27
N LEU A 338 -18.24 -0.18 -11.28
CA LEU A 338 -18.41 -0.94 -12.52
C LEU A 338 -19.67 -0.54 -13.28
N LYS A 339 -20.80 -0.34 -12.59
CA LYS A 339 -22.06 0.08 -13.22
C LYS A 339 -21.99 1.49 -13.80
N GLN A 340 -21.14 2.36 -13.28
CA GLN A 340 -21.02 3.77 -13.68
C GLN A 340 -19.80 4.03 -14.57
N ASN A 341 -19.09 2.98 -15.00
CA ASN A 341 -17.83 3.08 -15.75
C ASN A 341 -16.79 3.97 -15.03
N LEU A 342 -16.64 3.76 -13.71
CA LEU A 342 -15.68 4.46 -12.88
C LEU A 342 -14.55 3.52 -12.46
N GLN A 343 -13.35 4.05 -12.35
CA GLN A 343 -12.17 3.35 -11.87
C GLN A 343 -11.90 3.70 -10.40
N ILE A 344 -11.54 2.69 -9.60
CA ILE A 344 -11.05 2.85 -8.24
C ILE A 344 -9.53 2.75 -8.27
N MET A 345 -8.86 3.79 -7.79
CA MET A 345 -7.41 3.84 -7.68
C MET A 345 -6.98 3.88 -6.22
N GLN A 346 -5.98 3.08 -5.88
CA GLN A 346 -5.40 3.04 -4.54
C GLN A 346 -4.02 3.71 -4.59
N GLY A 347 -3.94 4.92 -4.07
CA GLY A 347 -2.71 5.66 -3.92
C GLY A 347 -2.13 5.57 -2.50
N ASN A 348 -1.13 6.37 -2.19
CA ASN A 348 -0.49 6.40 -0.88
C ASN A 348 -1.42 6.99 0.18
N LYS A 349 -2.19 6.11 0.87
CA LYS A 349 -3.21 6.44 1.88
C LYS A 349 -4.36 7.31 1.36
N VAL A 350 -4.75 7.07 0.13
CA VAL A 350 -5.91 7.66 -0.53
C VAL A 350 -6.60 6.60 -1.40
N ILE A 351 -7.92 6.63 -1.44
CA ILE A 351 -8.74 5.90 -2.43
C ILE A 351 -9.39 6.95 -3.32
N GLU A 352 -9.10 6.89 -4.59
CA GLU A 352 -9.62 7.81 -5.59
C GLU A 352 -10.58 7.10 -6.55
N ILE A 353 -11.70 7.73 -6.86
CA ILE A 353 -12.70 7.26 -7.82
C ILE A 353 -12.79 8.28 -8.92
N LYS A 354 -12.56 7.86 -10.18
CA LYS A 354 -12.53 8.74 -11.34
C LYS A 354 -12.96 8.02 -12.62
N SER A 355 -13.16 8.78 -13.72
CA SER A 355 -13.30 8.20 -15.05
C SER A 355 -12.00 7.50 -15.48
N PRO A 356 -12.06 6.33 -16.14
CA PRO A 356 -10.89 5.65 -16.71
C PRO A 356 -10.32 6.35 -17.95
N GLU A 357 -11.03 7.31 -18.55
CA GLU A 357 -10.65 7.96 -19.81
C GLU A 357 -9.39 8.84 -19.69
N PHE A 358 -9.12 9.35 -18.49
CA PHE A 358 -8.02 10.28 -18.25
C PHE A 358 -6.99 9.64 -17.31
N THR A 359 -5.80 9.45 -17.86
CA THR A 359 -4.62 8.93 -17.13
C THR A 359 -3.41 9.80 -17.45
N LYS A 360 -2.38 9.72 -16.63
CA LYS A 360 -1.10 10.38 -16.94
C LYS A 360 -0.53 9.93 -18.28
N GLY A 361 -0.84 8.70 -18.70
CA GLY A 361 -0.44 8.16 -20.00
C GLY A 361 -1.22 8.75 -21.18
N SER A 362 -2.52 9.04 -21.03
CA SER A 362 -3.31 9.66 -22.09
C SER A 362 -2.79 11.07 -22.42
N GLU A 363 -2.34 11.82 -21.44
CA GLU A 363 -1.72 13.13 -21.65
C GLU A 363 -0.39 13.03 -22.40
N VAL A 364 0.43 12.03 -22.09
CA VAL A 364 1.66 11.75 -22.85
C VAL A 364 1.34 11.52 -24.32
N ASN A 365 0.34 10.70 -24.61
CA ASN A 365 -0.07 10.44 -26.01
C ASN A 365 -0.49 11.75 -26.71
N ARG A 366 -1.26 12.62 -26.05
CA ARG A 366 -1.66 13.93 -26.58
C ARG A 366 -0.43 14.77 -26.94
N LEU A 367 0.55 14.85 -26.05
CA LEU A 367 1.78 15.64 -26.26
C LEU A 367 2.64 15.09 -27.39
N LEU A 368 2.77 13.76 -27.48
CA LEU A 368 3.58 13.11 -28.53
C LEU A 368 2.93 13.16 -29.92
N LEU A 369 1.60 13.19 -29.99
CA LEU A 369 0.86 13.41 -31.23
C LEU A 369 1.03 14.84 -31.77
N ALA A 370 1.07 15.82 -30.86
CA ALA A 370 1.22 17.22 -31.22
C ALA A 370 2.64 17.59 -31.65
N THR A 371 3.67 16.91 -31.11
CA THR A 371 5.06 17.35 -31.26
C THR A 371 6.05 16.18 -31.18
N ARG A 372 7.08 16.20 -32.02
CA ARG A 372 8.24 15.32 -31.89
C ARG A 372 9.30 15.94 -30.98
N TYR A 373 9.85 15.13 -30.07
CA TYR A 373 10.92 15.51 -29.15
C TYR A 373 12.15 14.65 -29.37
N ASP A 374 13.35 15.26 -29.28
CA ASP A 374 14.63 14.55 -29.40
C ASP A 374 15.09 13.96 -28.07
N PHE A 375 14.62 14.53 -26.97
CA PHE A 375 14.86 14.05 -25.60
C PHE A 375 13.57 14.11 -24.81
N ILE A 376 13.29 13.05 -24.06
CA ILE A 376 12.13 12.96 -23.18
C ILE A 376 12.59 12.50 -21.80
N LEU A 377 12.29 13.28 -20.76
CA LEU A 377 12.44 12.91 -19.37
C LEU A 377 11.05 12.81 -18.75
N ALA A 378 10.79 11.73 -18.02
CA ALA A 378 9.60 11.58 -17.19
C ALA A 378 9.98 11.10 -15.79
N MET A 379 9.44 11.75 -14.76
CA MET A 379 9.71 11.43 -13.36
C MET A 379 8.41 11.30 -12.58
N GLY A 380 8.30 10.27 -11.74
CA GLY A 380 7.13 10.00 -10.92
C GLY A 380 7.36 8.93 -9.87
N ASP A 381 6.51 8.88 -8.84
CA ASP A 381 6.67 7.99 -7.68
C ASP A 381 5.54 6.96 -7.51
N ASP A 382 4.35 7.21 -8.06
CA ASP A 382 3.16 6.39 -7.86
C ASP A 382 2.90 5.43 -9.05
N THR A 383 1.92 4.55 -8.89
CA THR A 383 1.43 3.61 -9.93
C THR A 383 0.82 4.32 -11.13
N THR A 384 0.25 5.52 -10.94
CA THR A 384 -0.25 6.36 -12.02
C THR A 384 0.85 6.85 -12.96
N ASP A 385 2.09 6.96 -12.47
CA ASP A 385 3.25 7.34 -13.27
C ASP A 385 3.75 6.17 -14.13
N ASP A 386 3.48 4.93 -13.71
CA ASP A 386 3.78 3.77 -14.54
C ASP A 386 3.01 3.79 -15.87
N ASP A 387 1.78 4.35 -15.88
CA ASP A 387 1.02 4.57 -17.11
C ASP A 387 1.67 5.64 -18.00
N MET A 388 2.20 6.71 -17.39
CA MET A 388 3.00 7.71 -18.07
C MET A 388 4.26 7.10 -18.70
N PHE A 389 4.98 6.26 -17.95
CA PHE A 389 6.20 5.61 -18.44
C PHE A 389 5.92 4.62 -19.57
N LYS A 390 4.84 3.84 -19.49
CA LYS A 390 4.46 2.88 -20.55
C LYS A 390 4.02 3.56 -21.85
N ALA A 391 3.46 4.76 -21.77
CA ALA A 391 3.04 5.52 -22.95
C ALA A 391 4.21 6.17 -23.70
N LEU A 392 5.40 6.23 -23.10
CA LEU A 392 6.59 6.84 -23.68
C LEU A 392 7.40 5.86 -24.55
N PRO A 393 8.12 6.37 -25.55
CA PRO A 393 9.03 5.53 -26.34
C PRO A 393 10.18 4.98 -25.47
N VAL A 394 10.70 3.81 -25.84
CA VAL A 394 11.79 3.11 -25.11
C VAL A 394 13.05 3.98 -24.94
N THR A 395 13.25 4.95 -25.83
CA THR A 395 14.38 5.89 -25.78
C THR A 395 14.23 6.95 -24.69
N ALA A 396 13.03 7.13 -24.12
CA ALA A 396 12.78 8.11 -23.08
C ALA A 396 13.56 7.77 -21.78
N VAL A 397 13.99 8.79 -21.09
CA VAL A 397 14.57 8.70 -19.75
C VAL A 397 13.43 8.73 -18.74
N THR A 398 13.00 7.53 -18.31
CA THR A 398 11.95 7.38 -17.31
C THR A 398 12.57 7.07 -15.96
N VAL A 399 12.23 7.84 -14.93
CA VAL A 399 12.83 7.80 -13.59
C VAL A 399 11.75 7.60 -12.54
N LYS A 400 11.73 6.43 -11.91
CA LYS A 400 10.86 6.15 -10.77
C LYS A 400 11.49 6.66 -9.48
N ILE A 401 10.70 7.34 -8.66
CA ILE A 401 11.10 7.80 -7.33
C ILE A 401 10.64 6.76 -6.29
N GLY A 402 11.48 6.45 -5.31
CA GLY A 402 11.16 5.47 -4.27
C GLY A 402 11.33 4.02 -4.73
N THR A 403 10.28 3.21 -4.61
CA THR A 403 10.31 1.79 -4.99
C THR A 403 10.45 1.64 -6.50
N ALA A 404 11.39 0.81 -6.95
CA ALA A 404 11.60 0.55 -8.38
C ALA A 404 10.34 0.01 -9.06
N SER A 405 10.14 0.40 -10.32
CA SER A 405 9.09 -0.10 -11.20
C SER A 405 9.69 -0.77 -12.43
N GLU A 406 9.01 -1.78 -12.96
CA GLU A 406 9.40 -2.40 -14.24
C GLU A 406 9.22 -1.42 -15.41
N SER A 407 8.26 -0.52 -15.31
CA SER A 407 7.91 0.46 -16.35
C SER A 407 8.93 1.60 -16.49
N ALA A 408 9.72 1.86 -15.45
CA ALA A 408 10.77 2.89 -15.49
C ALA A 408 12.13 2.32 -15.85
N ARG A 409 12.92 3.07 -16.62
CA ARG A 409 14.29 2.73 -17.00
C ARG A 409 15.28 2.94 -15.84
N TYR A 410 15.06 3.97 -15.05
CA TYR A 410 15.93 4.37 -13.95
C TYR A 410 15.14 4.51 -12.65
N ASN A 411 15.87 4.53 -11.51
CA ASN A 411 15.31 4.72 -10.20
C ASN A 411 16.15 5.69 -9.36
N LEU A 412 15.46 6.59 -8.65
CA LEU A 412 16.00 7.40 -7.56
C LEU A 412 15.34 6.93 -6.26
N PRO A 413 16.07 6.30 -5.33
CA PRO A 413 15.48 5.69 -4.14
C PRO A 413 14.79 6.65 -3.20
N VAL A 414 15.19 7.92 -3.17
CA VAL A 414 14.65 8.95 -2.28
C VAL A 414 14.23 10.20 -3.05
N GLN A 415 13.11 10.77 -2.64
CA GLN A 415 12.54 11.97 -3.25
C GLN A 415 13.50 13.18 -3.20
N THR A 416 14.28 13.31 -2.14
CA THR A 416 15.26 14.41 -1.98
C THR A 416 16.34 14.44 -3.07
N ASP A 417 16.54 13.36 -3.83
CA ASP A 417 17.50 13.30 -4.93
C ASP A 417 16.96 13.90 -6.24
N THR A 418 15.65 14.18 -6.31
CA THR A 418 15.00 14.67 -7.53
C THR A 418 15.53 16.03 -7.97
N LEU A 419 15.56 17.02 -7.08
CA LEU A 419 16.07 18.37 -7.42
C LEU A 419 17.57 18.34 -7.75
N PRO A 420 18.45 17.70 -6.97
CA PRO A 420 19.85 17.52 -7.36
C PRO A 420 20.05 16.85 -8.71
N PHE A 421 19.23 15.84 -9.05
CA PHE A 421 19.26 15.20 -10.35
C PHE A 421 18.93 16.19 -11.50
N LEU A 422 17.83 16.94 -11.38
CA LEU A 422 17.43 17.94 -12.36
C LEU A 422 18.48 19.04 -12.54
N GLN A 423 19.04 19.56 -11.44
CA GLN A 423 20.09 20.57 -11.44
C GLN A 423 21.36 20.05 -12.13
N ARG A 424 21.78 18.83 -11.79
CA ARG A 424 22.96 18.21 -12.40
C ARG A 424 22.75 17.93 -13.89
N MET A 425 21.56 17.51 -14.30
CA MET A 425 21.24 17.27 -15.71
C MET A 425 21.38 18.53 -16.55
N THR A 426 21.00 19.68 -16.00
CA THR A 426 21.03 20.98 -16.72
C THR A 426 22.36 21.72 -16.62
N ASP A 427 23.30 21.25 -15.79
CA ASP A 427 24.58 21.91 -15.56
C ASP A 427 25.49 21.85 -16.81
N LYS A 428 25.62 22.99 -17.48
CA LYS A 428 26.49 23.16 -18.68
C LYS A 428 27.98 23.21 -18.34
N SER A 429 28.36 23.31 -17.07
CA SER A 429 29.77 23.42 -16.66
C SER A 429 30.54 22.11 -16.85
N VAL A 430 29.91 20.98 -16.65
CA VAL A 430 30.49 19.64 -16.77
C VAL A 430 30.91 19.36 -18.24
N VAL A 431 30.07 19.75 -19.20
CA VAL A 431 30.39 19.59 -20.63
C VAL A 431 31.52 20.50 -21.05
N LYS A 432 31.58 21.74 -20.54
CA LYS A 432 32.73 22.63 -20.79
C LYS A 432 34.03 22.06 -20.24
N ALA A 433 33.98 21.36 -19.09
CA ALA A 433 35.15 20.70 -18.51
C ALA A 433 35.56 19.47 -19.33
N ALA A 434 34.58 18.65 -19.76
CA ALA A 434 34.84 17.47 -20.61
C ALA A 434 35.38 17.83 -22.01
N LEU A 435 34.83 18.86 -22.63
CA LEU A 435 35.35 19.40 -23.89
C LEU A 435 36.76 19.98 -23.72
N LYS A 436 37.06 20.66 -22.63
CA LYS A 436 38.41 21.17 -22.33
C LYS A 436 39.39 20.00 -22.08
N SER A 437 38.97 18.93 -21.41
CA SER A 437 39.84 17.75 -21.19
C SER A 437 40.02 16.92 -22.46
N GLY A 438 38.96 16.75 -23.25
CA GLY A 438 39.02 16.08 -24.55
C GLY A 438 39.91 16.81 -25.55
N LEU A 439 39.77 18.14 -25.63
CA LEU A 439 40.66 19.01 -26.46
C LEU A 439 42.13 18.96 -25.97
N LYS A 440 42.34 18.97 -24.64
CA LYS A 440 43.73 18.81 -24.11
C LYS A 440 44.30 17.45 -24.42
N GLY A 441 43.50 16.36 -24.31
CA GLY A 441 43.93 15.00 -24.64
C GLY A 441 44.28 14.85 -26.15
N GLN A 442 43.43 15.40 -27.04
CA GLN A 442 43.70 15.39 -28.50
C GLN A 442 44.89 16.28 -28.87
N LEU A 443 45.02 17.47 -28.24
CA LEU A 443 46.20 18.31 -28.45
C LEU A 443 47.50 17.65 -27.95
N SER A 444 47.45 17.00 -26.76
CA SER A 444 48.60 16.25 -26.25
C SER A 444 49.02 15.11 -27.16
N SER A 445 48.03 14.31 -27.63
CA SER A 445 48.25 13.22 -28.56
C SER A 445 48.81 13.72 -29.91
N ALA A 446 48.30 14.84 -30.43
CA ALA A 446 48.80 15.45 -31.66
C ALA A 446 50.21 16.03 -31.49
N ILE A 447 50.48 16.65 -30.33
CA ILE A 447 51.82 17.16 -30.02
C ILE A 447 52.85 16.01 -29.86
N ASP A 448 52.46 14.93 -29.22
CA ASP A 448 53.33 13.75 -29.08
C ASP A 448 53.55 13.03 -30.42
N PHE A 449 52.55 13.02 -31.30
CA PHE A 449 52.71 12.54 -32.68
C PHE A 449 53.66 13.43 -33.50
N LEU A 450 53.51 14.75 -33.41
CA LEU A 450 54.40 15.71 -34.07
C LEU A 450 55.84 15.62 -33.52
N LYS A 451 56.03 15.45 -32.21
CA LYS A 451 57.36 15.25 -31.63
C LYS A 451 58.04 13.97 -32.11
N ARG A 452 57.27 12.90 -32.38
CA ARG A 452 57.80 11.66 -32.96
C ARG A 452 58.25 11.84 -34.43
N ILE A 453 57.56 12.69 -35.20
CA ILE A 453 57.92 12.99 -36.59
C ILE A 453 59.16 13.90 -36.69
N ILE A 454 59.36 14.82 -35.75
CA ILE A 454 60.48 15.77 -35.78
C ILE A 454 61.77 15.16 -35.25
N ASN A 455 61.66 14.09 -34.42
CA ASN A 455 62.86 13.41 -33.87
C ASN A 455 63.30 12.17 -34.67
N HIS A 456 62.79 12.00 -35.90
CA HIS A 456 63.23 11.12 -36.93
C HIS A 456 63.72 11.94 -38.15
#